data_223f0330c1736aaa6350ae2aab88dc0b
#
_entry.id   223f0330c1736aaa6350ae2aab88dc0b
#
_cell.length_a   1.000
_cell.length_b   1.000
_cell.length_c   1.000
_cell.angle_alpha   90.00
_cell.angle_beta   90.00
_cell.angle_gamma   90.00
#
_symmetry.space_group_name_H-M   'P 1'
#
loop_
_entity.id
_entity.type
_entity.pdbx_description
1 polymer ?
#
loop_
_entity_poly.entity_id
_entity_poly.type
_entity_poly.pdbx_seq_one_letter_code
_entity_poly.pdbx_strand_id
1 'polypeptide(L)'
;MSNTIGPPSLLAGAISAGWGTLLNHPPEYGTHWDGFGKRYGMRLTGVATSNTMEAGLGMLWGEDPRYFRDEGQPFGHRLRHVVKMTFLAESRSGGTMPAYARFVAVSGSNFLSNTWRADKEADTGHALARIGLGFMGRMSKNAFLEFWPDVKERVFRIGR
;
A
#
# COMPACT_ATOMS: atom_id res chain seq x y z
N MET A 1 -15.85 2.46 -5.44
CA MET A 1 -15.67 1.35 -4.48
C MET A 1 -14.68 0.26 -4.95
N SER A 2 -13.56 0.59 -5.61
CA SER A 2 -12.78 -0.46 -6.30
C SER A 2 -11.31 -0.61 -5.87
N ASN A 3 -10.89 -0.13 -4.72
CA ASN A 3 -9.47 -0.11 -4.38
C ASN A 3 -9.07 -0.70 -3.02
N THR A 4 -9.96 -1.40 -2.34
CA THR A 4 -9.60 -2.04 -1.06
C THR A 4 -8.70 -3.25 -1.31
N ILE A 5 -8.99 -4.05 -2.34
CA ILE A 5 -8.17 -5.18 -2.80
C ILE A 5 -8.25 -5.19 -4.34
N GLY A 6 -7.38 -4.45 -5.00
CA GLY A 6 -7.32 -4.43 -6.47
C GLY A 6 -6.33 -5.48 -7.03
N PRO A 7 -6.43 -5.83 -8.34
CA PRO A 7 -5.53 -6.80 -8.98
C PRO A 7 -4.03 -6.55 -8.74
N PRO A 8 -3.52 -5.31 -8.77
CA PRO A 8 -2.10 -5.05 -8.47
C PRO A 8 -1.71 -5.41 -7.02
N SER A 9 -2.62 -5.22 -6.06
CA SER A 9 -2.39 -5.57 -4.65
C SER A 9 -2.37 -7.08 -4.45
N LEU A 10 -3.23 -7.82 -5.15
CA LEU A 10 -3.26 -9.29 -5.12
C LEU A 10 -1.97 -9.87 -5.70
N LEU A 11 -1.52 -9.37 -6.86
CA LEU A 11 -0.27 -9.81 -7.49
C LEU A 11 0.95 -9.49 -6.63
N ALA A 12 1.06 -8.27 -6.12
CA ALA A 12 2.14 -7.90 -5.21
C ALA A 12 2.12 -8.75 -3.92
N GLY A 13 0.93 -9.12 -3.45
CA GLY A 13 0.73 -10.03 -2.33
C GLY A 13 1.27 -11.43 -2.62
N ALA A 14 0.92 -11.98 -3.79
CA ALA A 14 1.38 -13.31 -4.21
C ALA A 14 2.90 -13.37 -4.38
N ILE A 15 3.51 -12.36 -5.03
CA ILE A 15 4.96 -12.25 -5.19
C ILE A 15 5.65 -12.19 -3.82
N SER A 16 5.17 -11.33 -2.92
CA SER A 16 5.74 -11.15 -1.58
C SER A 16 5.60 -12.43 -0.72
N ALA A 17 4.44 -13.09 -0.78
CA ALA A 17 4.22 -14.33 -0.05
C ALA A 17 5.08 -15.48 -0.63
N GLY A 18 5.20 -15.55 -1.96
CA GLY A 18 6.08 -16.51 -2.64
C GLY A 18 7.53 -16.34 -2.24
N TRP A 19 8.03 -15.10 -2.25
CA TRP A 19 9.39 -14.78 -1.83
C TRP A 19 9.65 -15.14 -0.36
N GLY A 20 8.72 -14.77 0.54
CA GLY A 20 8.81 -15.16 1.95
C GLY A 20 8.77 -16.67 2.16
N THR A 21 8.06 -17.43 1.31
CA THR A 21 8.01 -18.88 1.37
C THR A 21 9.33 -19.50 0.89
N LEU A 22 9.92 -18.97 -0.20
CA LEU A 22 11.23 -19.42 -0.68
C LEU A 22 12.34 -19.17 0.32
N LEU A 23 12.32 -18.03 1.01
CA LEU A 23 13.30 -17.69 2.04
C LEU A 23 12.98 -18.29 3.42
N ASN A 24 11.86 -18.99 3.55
CA ASN A 24 11.35 -19.48 4.83
C ASN A 24 11.31 -18.42 5.94
N HIS A 25 10.83 -17.24 5.60
CA HIS A 25 10.79 -16.12 6.54
C HIS A 25 9.35 -15.58 6.69
N PRO A 26 8.79 -15.56 7.91
CA PRO A 26 9.26 -16.17 9.14
C PRO A 26 9.13 -17.72 9.09
N PRO A 27 10.03 -18.44 9.78
CA PRO A 27 10.10 -19.90 9.70
C PRO A 27 8.85 -20.60 10.27
N GLU A 28 8.11 -19.96 11.15
CA GLU A 28 6.90 -20.51 11.78
C GLU A 28 5.78 -20.84 10.79
N TYR A 29 5.79 -20.22 9.61
CA TYR A 29 4.78 -20.48 8.57
C TYR A 29 5.14 -21.66 7.66
N GLY A 30 6.42 -22.12 7.66
CA GLY A 30 6.89 -23.23 6.84
C GLY A 30 7.19 -22.85 5.39
N THR A 31 7.70 -23.82 4.61
CA THR A 31 8.19 -23.64 3.24
C THR A 31 7.25 -24.17 2.15
N HIS A 32 6.12 -24.78 2.51
CA HIS A 32 5.17 -25.39 1.58
C HIS A 32 3.98 -24.46 1.28
N TRP A 33 3.03 -24.97 0.51
CA TRP A 33 1.80 -24.26 0.14
C TRP A 33 1.01 -23.72 1.32
N ASP A 34 1.04 -24.43 2.45
CA ASP A 34 0.44 -23.96 3.70
C ASP A 34 1.11 -22.68 4.21
N GLY A 35 2.44 -22.63 4.20
CA GLY A 35 3.20 -21.43 4.54
C GLY A 35 2.96 -20.25 3.61
N PHE A 36 2.83 -20.51 2.30
CA PHE A 36 2.43 -19.50 1.32
C PHE A 36 1.03 -18.96 1.64
N GLY A 37 0.07 -19.85 1.87
CA GLY A 37 -1.32 -19.47 2.19
C GLY A 37 -1.42 -18.60 3.44
N LYS A 38 -0.69 -18.98 4.50
CA LYS A 38 -0.62 -18.20 5.75
C LYS A 38 -0.05 -16.79 5.52
N ARG A 39 1.11 -16.67 4.85
CA ARG A 39 1.73 -15.36 4.53
C ARG A 39 0.83 -14.50 3.67
N TYR A 40 0.23 -15.08 2.64
CA TYR A 40 -0.68 -14.39 1.74
C TYR A 40 -1.94 -13.91 2.46
N GLY A 41 -2.57 -14.79 3.25
CA GLY A 41 -3.75 -14.45 4.05
C GLY A 41 -3.46 -13.35 5.07
N MET A 42 -2.36 -13.45 5.81
CA MET A 42 -1.94 -12.42 6.77
C MET A 42 -1.72 -11.05 6.10
N ARG A 43 -1.10 -11.05 4.93
CA ARG A 43 -0.91 -9.83 4.15
C ARG A 43 -2.25 -9.24 3.67
N LEU A 44 -3.14 -10.07 3.13
CA LEU A 44 -4.45 -9.61 2.67
C LEU A 44 -5.29 -9.04 3.80
N THR A 45 -5.31 -9.70 4.95
CA THR A 45 -6.01 -9.21 6.15
C THR A 45 -5.46 -7.85 6.58
N GLY A 46 -4.13 -7.69 6.66
CA GLY A 46 -3.51 -6.42 7.00
C GLY A 46 -3.85 -5.30 6.02
N VAL A 47 -3.78 -5.57 4.71
CA VAL A 47 -4.13 -4.60 3.67
C VAL A 47 -5.62 -4.25 3.71
N ALA A 48 -6.50 -5.24 3.86
CA ALA A 48 -7.94 -5.01 3.95
C ALA A 48 -8.29 -4.16 5.18
N THR A 49 -7.73 -4.50 6.35
CA THR A 49 -7.92 -3.75 7.60
C THR A 49 -7.46 -2.30 7.45
N SER A 50 -6.24 -2.09 6.96
CA SER A 50 -5.69 -0.74 6.75
C SER A 50 -6.54 0.09 5.79
N ASN A 51 -6.91 -0.47 4.64
CA ASN A 51 -7.72 0.25 3.64
C ASN A 51 -9.13 0.56 4.14
N THR A 52 -9.75 -0.34 4.92
CA THR A 52 -11.06 -0.12 5.53
C THR A 52 -10.99 0.99 6.58
N MET A 53 -9.96 0.97 7.42
CA MET A 53 -9.72 2.04 8.40
C MET A 53 -9.47 3.38 7.70
N GLU A 54 -8.60 3.43 6.67
CA GLU A 54 -8.33 4.66 5.91
C GLU A 54 -9.62 5.20 5.26
N ALA A 55 -10.43 4.34 4.66
CA ALA A 55 -11.68 4.75 4.03
C ALA A 55 -12.70 5.27 5.06
N GLY A 56 -12.86 4.58 6.20
CA GLY A 56 -13.77 4.99 7.26
C GLY A 56 -13.36 6.32 7.90
N LEU A 57 -12.10 6.44 8.31
CA LEU A 57 -11.57 7.67 8.90
C LEU A 57 -11.54 8.83 7.90
N GLY A 58 -11.21 8.55 6.63
CA GLY A 58 -11.23 9.55 5.56
C GLY A 58 -12.64 10.13 5.33
N MET A 59 -13.68 9.29 5.43
CA MET A 59 -15.06 9.78 5.39
C MET A 59 -15.39 10.73 6.55
N LEU A 60 -14.91 10.44 7.74
CA LEU A 60 -15.16 11.27 8.94
C LEU A 60 -14.38 12.60 8.88
N TRP A 61 -13.16 12.58 8.38
CA TRP A 61 -12.26 13.75 8.36
C TRP A 61 -12.30 14.53 7.06
N GLY A 62 -13.09 14.08 6.07
CA GLY A 62 -13.21 14.76 4.78
C GLY A 62 -11.98 14.58 3.88
N GLU A 63 -11.20 13.53 4.10
CA GLU A 63 -10.07 13.18 3.24
C GLU A 63 -10.54 12.36 2.03
N ASP A 64 -9.98 12.65 0.85
CA ASP A 64 -10.14 11.79 -0.32
C ASP A 64 -8.92 10.84 -0.40
N PRO A 65 -9.12 9.52 -0.26
CA PRO A 65 -8.01 8.55 -0.28
C PRO A 65 -7.47 8.28 -1.68
N ARG A 66 -8.08 8.85 -2.74
CA ARG A 66 -7.67 8.66 -4.13
C ARG A 66 -6.37 9.40 -4.41
N TYR A 67 -5.63 8.88 -5.38
CA TYR A 67 -4.48 9.56 -5.96
C TYR A 67 -4.91 10.22 -7.27
N PHE A 68 -4.62 11.51 -7.40
CA PHE A 68 -4.85 12.30 -8.60
C PHE A 68 -3.51 12.55 -9.27
N ARG A 69 -3.44 12.30 -10.58
CA ARG A 69 -2.22 12.46 -11.39
C ARG A 69 -1.95 13.94 -11.65
N ASP A 70 -0.67 14.28 -11.71
CA ASP A 70 -0.20 15.62 -12.06
C ASP A 70 0.21 15.65 -13.55
N GLU A 71 -0.79 15.49 -14.42
CA GLU A 71 -0.59 15.35 -15.88
C GLU A 71 0.00 16.63 -16.49
N GLY A 72 0.85 16.45 -17.49
CA GLY A 72 1.43 17.58 -18.25
C GLY A 72 2.61 18.27 -17.56
N GLN A 73 2.95 17.90 -16.33
CA GLN A 73 4.09 18.49 -15.62
C GLN A 73 5.42 17.74 -15.92
N PRO A 74 6.57 18.42 -15.80
CA PRO A 74 7.88 17.79 -15.95
C PRO A 74 8.08 16.60 -14.97
N PHE A 75 8.88 15.62 -15.38
CA PHE A 75 9.13 14.40 -14.60
C PHE A 75 9.49 14.67 -13.13
N GLY A 76 10.38 15.62 -12.86
CA GLY A 76 10.79 15.97 -11.49
C GLY A 76 9.66 16.54 -10.63
N HIS A 77 8.74 17.31 -11.24
CA HIS A 77 7.56 17.82 -10.56
C HIS A 77 6.60 16.69 -10.20
N ARG A 78 6.31 15.81 -11.13
CA ARG A 78 5.46 14.63 -10.94
C ARG A 78 6.03 13.68 -9.89
N LEU A 79 7.36 13.46 -9.89
CA LEU A 79 8.01 12.65 -8.85
C LEU A 79 7.85 13.28 -7.45
N ARG A 80 8.03 14.61 -7.35
CA ARG A 80 7.77 15.34 -6.10
C ARG A 80 6.30 15.23 -5.68
N HIS A 81 5.37 15.31 -6.63
CA HIS A 81 3.94 15.13 -6.39
C HIS A 81 3.64 13.73 -5.82
N VAL A 82 4.23 12.67 -6.39
CA VAL A 82 4.12 11.29 -5.87
C VAL A 82 4.54 11.21 -4.40
N VAL A 83 5.70 11.77 -4.06
CA VAL A 83 6.21 11.78 -2.68
C VAL A 83 5.26 12.58 -1.79
N LYS A 84 4.89 13.79 -2.21
CA LYS A 84 3.98 14.68 -1.47
C LYS A 84 2.65 13.98 -1.17
N MET A 85 1.99 13.39 -2.17
CA MET A 85 0.71 12.73 -2.03
C MET A 85 0.76 11.36 -1.34
N THR A 86 1.95 10.88 -1.01
CA THR A 86 2.11 9.74 -0.11
C THR A 86 1.78 10.13 1.34
N PHE A 87 2.11 11.36 1.73
CA PHE A 87 1.93 11.86 3.10
C PHE A 87 0.78 12.88 3.23
N LEU A 88 0.31 13.42 2.11
CA LEU A 88 -0.83 14.32 2.06
C LEU A 88 -2.01 13.65 1.35
N ALA A 89 -3.20 14.16 1.61
CA ALA A 89 -4.44 13.80 0.93
C ALA A 89 -5.14 15.06 0.41
N GLU A 90 -6.00 14.90 -0.59
CA GLU A 90 -6.90 15.96 -0.97
C GLU A 90 -8.06 16.05 0.01
N SER A 91 -8.44 17.28 0.33
CA SER A 91 -9.64 17.55 1.12
C SER A 91 -10.86 17.62 0.21
N ARG A 92 -11.98 17.09 0.66
CA ARG A 92 -13.28 17.24 -0.03
C ARG A 92 -13.74 18.69 -0.15
N SER A 93 -13.25 19.56 0.71
CA SER A 93 -13.51 21.01 0.65
C SER A 93 -12.59 21.76 -0.29
N GLY A 94 -11.66 21.07 -0.95
CA GLY A 94 -10.60 21.63 -1.78
C GLY A 94 -9.28 21.84 -1.03
N GLY A 95 -8.16 21.79 -1.77
CA GLY A 95 -6.82 21.91 -1.23
C GLY A 95 -6.25 20.58 -0.68
N THR A 96 -5.04 20.65 -0.13
CA THR A 96 -4.31 19.52 0.41
C THR A 96 -4.20 19.63 1.92
N MET A 97 -4.30 18.48 2.61
CA MET A 97 -4.16 18.34 4.06
C MET A 97 -3.26 17.14 4.40
N PRO A 98 -2.68 17.06 5.60
CA PRO A 98 -2.00 15.83 6.02
C PRO A 98 -2.96 14.64 5.97
N ALA A 99 -2.50 13.51 5.47
CA ALA A 99 -3.31 12.30 5.32
C ALA A 99 -3.50 11.59 6.68
N TYR A 100 -4.20 12.23 7.62
CA TYR A 100 -4.39 11.74 8.98
C TYR A 100 -5.03 10.34 9.00
N ALA A 101 -6.07 10.11 8.19
CA ALA A 101 -6.72 8.82 8.07
C ALA A 101 -5.73 7.72 7.66
N ARG A 102 -4.84 8.03 6.73
CA ARG A 102 -3.78 7.13 6.28
C ARG A 102 -2.77 6.85 7.38
N PHE A 103 -2.29 7.88 8.08
CA PHE A 103 -1.33 7.70 9.17
C PHE A 103 -1.91 6.81 10.27
N VAL A 104 -3.14 7.09 10.69
CA VAL A 104 -3.81 6.28 11.73
C VAL A 104 -4.11 4.88 11.23
N ALA A 105 -4.59 4.71 9.99
CA ALA A 105 -4.92 3.41 9.43
C ALA A 105 -3.68 2.52 9.26
N VAL A 106 -2.60 3.06 8.69
CA VAL A 106 -1.35 2.30 8.49
C VAL A 106 -0.72 1.94 9.84
N SER A 107 -0.62 2.89 10.76
CA SER A 107 -0.04 2.61 12.08
C SER A 107 -0.93 1.68 12.91
N GLY A 108 -2.22 2.01 13.04
CA GLY A 108 -3.17 1.24 13.83
C GLY A 108 -3.35 -0.18 13.34
N SER A 109 -3.49 -0.40 12.03
CA SER A 109 -3.61 -1.76 11.46
C SER A 109 -2.35 -2.60 11.67
N ASN A 110 -1.16 -1.99 11.63
CA ASN A 110 0.09 -2.71 11.87
C ASN A 110 0.29 -3.07 13.34
N PHE A 111 -0.06 -2.20 14.27
CA PHE A 111 -0.07 -2.54 15.70
C PHE A 111 -1.18 -3.56 16.02
N LEU A 112 -2.38 -3.38 15.48
CA LEU A 112 -3.47 -4.33 15.65
C LEU A 112 -3.08 -5.71 15.09
N SER A 113 -2.32 -5.76 14.00
CA SER A 113 -1.89 -7.04 13.41
C SER A 113 -0.99 -7.87 14.34
N ASN A 114 -0.37 -7.28 15.35
CA ASN A 114 0.40 -8.01 16.34
C ASN A 114 -0.47 -9.01 17.15
N THR A 115 -1.78 -8.80 17.22
CA THR A 115 -2.71 -9.70 17.94
C THR A 115 -2.92 -11.05 17.27
N TRP A 116 -2.60 -11.17 15.98
CA TRP A 116 -2.78 -12.41 15.20
C TRP A 116 -1.53 -12.88 14.46
N ARG A 117 -0.38 -12.20 14.63
CA ARG A 117 0.89 -12.62 14.05
C ARG A 117 1.64 -13.60 14.95
N ALA A 118 2.62 -14.28 14.37
CA ALA A 118 3.55 -15.11 15.13
C ALA A 118 4.32 -14.22 16.13
N ASP A 119 4.58 -14.75 17.34
CA ASP A 119 5.18 -14.00 18.46
C ASP A 119 6.49 -13.29 18.08
N LYS A 120 7.31 -13.89 17.23
CA LYS A 120 8.56 -13.31 16.74
C LYS A 120 8.38 -12.07 15.85
N GLU A 121 7.19 -11.86 15.27
CA GLU A 121 6.84 -10.69 14.45
C GLU A 121 5.88 -9.74 15.17
N ALA A 122 5.41 -10.08 16.36
CA ALA A 122 4.38 -9.36 17.11
C ALA A 122 4.97 -8.29 18.05
N ASP A 123 6.15 -7.77 17.74
CA ASP A 123 6.79 -6.72 18.53
C ASP A 123 6.69 -5.34 17.86
N THR A 124 7.05 -4.30 18.63
CA THR A 124 7.01 -2.90 18.20
C THR A 124 7.98 -2.62 17.04
N GLY A 125 9.15 -3.25 17.03
CA GLY A 125 10.15 -3.03 15.98
C GLY A 125 9.66 -3.53 14.62
N HIS A 126 9.09 -4.72 14.59
CA HIS A 126 8.47 -5.27 13.37
C HIS A 126 7.22 -4.47 12.95
N ALA A 127 6.42 -3.96 13.90
CA ALA A 127 5.30 -3.08 13.58
C ALA A 127 5.77 -1.79 12.91
N LEU A 128 6.81 -1.14 13.42
CA LEU A 128 7.40 0.06 12.83
C LEU A 128 7.99 -0.20 11.44
N ALA A 129 8.69 -1.31 11.26
CA ALA A 129 9.19 -1.71 9.94
C ALA A 129 8.06 -1.91 8.93
N ARG A 130 6.97 -2.56 9.34
CA ARG A 130 5.77 -2.74 8.48
C ARG A 130 5.09 -1.42 8.15
N ILE A 131 5.04 -0.46 9.08
CA ILE A 131 4.53 0.89 8.83
C ILE A 131 5.37 1.57 7.74
N GLY A 132 6.69 1.55 7.86
CA GLY A 132 7.61 2.08 6.84
C GLY A 132 7.39 1.43 5.47
N LEU A 133 7.32 0.10 5.41
CA LEU A 133 7.02 -0.66 4.20
C LEU A 133 5.63 -0.32 3.63
N GLY A 134 4.65 -0.05 4.48
CA GLY A 134 3.31 0.39 4.08
C GLY A 134 3.34 1.73 3.32
N PHE A 135 4.09 2.71 3.83
CA PHE A 135 4.29 3.99 3.14
C PHE A 135 5.11 3.85 1.85
N MET A 136 6.15 3.01 1.84
CA MET A 136 6.91 2.70 0.62
C MET A 136 6.01 2.04 -0.44
N GLY A 137 5.16 1.09 -0.04
CA GLY A 137 4.19 0.46 -0.93
C GLY A 137 3.18 1.46 -1.50
N ARG A 138 2.74 2.41 -0.67
CA ARG A 138 1.85 3.51 -1.13
C ARG A 138 2.57 4.41 -2.14
N MET A 139 3.79 4.80 -1.86
CA MET A 139 4.62 5.61 -2.78
C MET A 139 4.83 4.90 -4.11
N SER A 140 5.15 3.61 -4.09
CA SER A 140 5.30 2.78 -5.30
C SER A 140 4.00 2.69 -6.10
N LYS A 141 2.86 2.53 -5.43
CA LYS A 141 1.53 2.56 -6.06
C LYS A 141 1.24 3.92 -6.71
N ASN A 142 1.51 5.01 -6.00
CA ASN A 142 1.32 6.36 -6.53
C ASN A 142 2.23 6.59 -7.75
N ALA A 143 3.50 6.19 -7.70
CA ALA A 143 4.41 6.27 -8.83
C ALA A 143 3.91 5.43 -10.03
N PHE A 144 3.42 4.24 -9.79
CA PHE A 144 2.82 3.42 -10.84
C PHE A 144 1.61 4.12 -11.47
N LEU A 145 0.68 4.63 -10.67
CA LEU A 145 -0.49 5.35 -11.18
C LEU A 145 -0.10 6.61 -11.95
N GLU A 146 0.96 7.30 -11.51
CA GLU A 146 1.45 8.52 -12.14
C GLU A 146 2.07 8.25 -13.51
N PHE A 147 2.94 7.26 -13.63
CA PHE A 147 3.78 7.07 -14.82
C PHE A 147 3.33 5.95 -15.75
N TRP A 148 2.52 5.00 -15.29
CA TRP A 148 2.07 3.87 -16.10
C TRP A 148 1.37 4.26 -17.41
N PRO A 149 0.47 5.26 -17.46
CA PRO A 149 -0.16 5.65 -18.71
C PRO A 149 0.87 6.13 -19.75
N ASP A 150 1.89 6.87 -19.34
CA ASP A 150 2.93 7.36 -20.26
C ASP A 150 3.79 6.20 -20.81
N VAL A 151 4.10 5.23 -19.96
CA VAL A 151 4.79 4.00 -20.38
C VAL A 151 3.92 3.23 -21.38
N LYS A 152 2.63 3.07 -21.07
CA LYS A 152 1.67 2.40 -21.94
C LYS A 152 1.59 3.07 -23.31
N GLU A 153 1.46 4.39 -23.35
CA GLU A 153 1.41 5.15 -24.61
C GLU A 153 2.67 4.96 -25.45
N ARG A 154 3.84 5.01 -24.82
CA ARG A 154 5.12 4.79 -25.53
C ARG A 154 5.22 3.38 -26.10
N VAL A 155 4.92 2.36 -25.30
CA VAL A 155 5.00 0.95 -25.73
C VAL A 155 4.02 0.67 -26.86
N PHE A 156 2.79 1.17 -26.81
CA PHE A 156 1.79 0.93 -27.86
C PHE A 156 1.93 1.84 -29.10
N ARG A 157 2.67 2.98 -29.00
CA ARG A 157 3.02 3.78 -30.19
C ARG A 157 4.14 3.18 -31.01
N ILE A 158 5.03 2.39 -30.41
CA ILE A 158 6.14 1.72 -31.12
C ILE A 158 5.63 0.54 -31.96
N GLY A 159 4.41 0.07 -31.73
CA GLY A 159 3.76 -1.04 -32.45
C GLY A 159 2.85 -0.62 -33.62
N ARG A 160 2.85 0.66 -34.01
CA ARG A 160 2.19 1.18 -35.22
C ARG A 160 3.21 1.85 -36.14
#